data_c7f65d0f3d6e80b18fa59e2f5363b0e5
#
_entry.id   c7f65d0f3d6e80b18fa59e2f5363b0e5
#
_cell.length_a   1.000
_cell.length_b   1.000
_cell.length_c   1.000
_cell.angle_alpha   90.00
_cell.angle_beta   90.00
_cell.angle_gamma   90.00
#
_symmetry.space_group_name_H-M   'P 1'
#
loop_
_entity.id
_entity.type
_entity.pdbx_description
1 polymer ?
#
loop_
_entity_poly.entity_id
_entity_poly.type
_entity_poly.pdbx_seq_one_letter_code
_entity_poly.pdbx_strand_id
1 'polypeptide(L)' 'MEPIETIAWHEIIDHGELHDWRTAQLIRLGFPRPLAEAVADHVDWHEIAALVHRGCGPRLALNIVL' A
#
# COMPACT_ATOMS: atom_id res chain seq x y z
N MET A 1 25.34 -10.28 8.64
CA MET A 1 25.28 -9.63 8.84
C MET A 1 24.23 -9.38 8.71
N GLU A 2 23.79 -9.42 8.54
CA GLU A 2 22.88 -9.20 8.42
C GLU A 2 21.84 -8.85 9.27
N PRO A 3 21.60 -9.23 10.51
CA PRO A 3 20.59 -8.75 11.45
C PRO A 3 20.69 -7.25 11.70
N ILE A 4 21.86 -6.74 11.68
CA ILE A 4 22.04 -5.31 11.87
C ILE A 4 21.36 -4.51 10.79
N GLU A 5 21.43 -4.99 9.58
CA GLU A 5 20.77 -4.31 8.49
C GLU A 5 19.26 -4.35 8.65
N THR A 6 18.74 -5.46 9.14
CA THR A 6 17.33 -5.58 9.36
C THR A 6 16.84 -4.60 10.42
N ILE A 7 17.61 -4.47 11.50
CA ILE A 7 17.25 -3.54 12.56
C ILE A 7 17.27 -2.11 12.04
N ALA A 8 18.31 -1.77 11.29
CA ALA A 8 18.40 -0.42 10.74
C ALA A 8 17.21 -0.10 9.84
N TRP A 9 16.77 -1.09 9.10
CA TRP A 9 15.60 -0.93 8.27
C TRP A 9 14.39 -0.51 9.06
N HIS A 10 14.12 -1.22 10.15
CA HIS A 10 12.97 -0.92 11.00
C HIS A 10 13.05 0.45 11.61
N GLU A 11 14.26 0.90 11.93
CA GLU A 11 14.43 2.20 12.57
C GLU A 11 14.35 3.33 11.57
N ILE A 12 14.77 3.08 10.34
CA ILE A 12 14.78 4.11 9.32
C ILE A 12 13.40 4.38 8.77
N ILE A 13 12.60 3.34 8.59
CA ILE A 13 11.27 3.51 8.02
C ILE A 13 10.35 4.08 9.08
N ASP A 14 10.00 5.35 8.94
CA ASP A 14 9.04 5.96 9.82
C ASP A 14 7.64 5.89 9.20
N HIS A 15 6.68 6.47 9.89
CA HIS A 15 5.29 6.40 9.44
C HIS A 15 5.10 7.08 8.09
N GLY A 16 5.82 8.17 7.84
CA GLY A 16 5.72 8.88 6.59
C GLY A 16 6.23 8.07 5.42
N GLU A 17 7.37 7.41 5.61
CA GLU A 17 7.92 6.59 4.53
C GLU A 17 7.05 5.38 4.24
N LEU A 18 6.50 4.77 5.27
CA LEU A 18 5.62 3.63 5.07
C LEU A 18 4.34 4.05 4.35
N HIS A 19 3.79 5.19 4.73
CA HIS A 19 2.63 5.74 4.06
C HIS A 19 2.94 5.99 2.58
N ASP A 20 4.09 6.60 2.30
CA ASP A 20 4.46 6.89 0.91
C ASP A 20 4.62 5.60 0.11
N TRP A 21 5.18 4.57 0.72
CA TRP A 21 5.38 3.30 0.04
C TRP A 21 4.02 2.66 -0.27
N ARG A 22 3.11 2.66 0.70
CA ARG A 22 1.77 2.12 0.48
C ARG A 22 1.03 2.88 -0.61
N THR A 23 1.15 4.19 -0.57
CA THR A 23 0.54 5.04 -1.59
C THR A 23 1.06 4.67 -2.98
N ALA A 24 2.37 4.47 -3.11
CA ALA A 24 2.96 4.09 -4.38
C ALA A 24 2.41 2.75 -4.87
N GLN A 25 2.22 1.79 -3.98
CA GLN A 25 1.66 0.51 -4.38
C GLN A 25 0.24 0.66 -4.91
N LEU A 26 -0.57 1.48 -4.25
CA LEU A 26 -1.95 1.71 -4.70
C LEU A 26 -1.98 2.42 -6.04
N ILE A 27 -1.07 3.36 -6.26
CA ILE A 27 -0.99 4.04 -7.55
C ILE A 27 -0.66 3.04 -8.65
N ARG A 28 0.23 2.10 -8.36
CA ARG A 28 0.58 1.07 -9.34
C ARG A 28 -0.61 0.18 -9.67
N LEU A 29 -1.55 0.03 -8.75
CA LEU A 29 -2.75 -0.76 -8.97
C LEU A 29 -3.83 0.02 -9.69
N GLY A 30 -3.60 1.29 -10.00
CA GLY A 30 -4.53 2.08 -10.78
C GLY A 30 -5.26 3.18 -10.04
N PHE A 31 -4.89 3.42 -8.78
CA PHE A 31 -5.56 4.47 -8.01
C PHE A 31 -4.95 5.84 -8.33
N PRO A 32 -5.79 6.88 -8.47
CA PRO A 32 -5.24 8.22 -8.56
C PRO A 32 -4.56 8.60 -7.25
N ARG A 33 -3.52 9.44 -7.35
CA ARG A 33 -2.72 9.77 -6.18
C ARG A 33 -3.54 10.32 -5.01
N PRO A 34 -4.48 11.26 -5.21
CA PRO A 34 -5.23 11.77 -4.05
C PRO A 34 -5.99 10.67 -3.31
N LEU A 35 -6.60 9.76 -4.05
CA LEU A 35 -7.33 8.67 -3.44
C LEU A 35 -6.38 7.70 -2.76
N ALA A 36 -5.26 7.38 -3.40
CA ALA A 36 -4.28 6.48 -2.82
C ALA A 36 -3.76 7.03 -1.50
N GLU A 37 -3.49 8.33 -1.45
CA GLU A 37 -3.01 8.94 -0.21
C GLU A 37 -4.07 8.91 0.88
N ALA A 38 -5.32 9.10 0.50
CA ALA A 38 -6.40 9.14 1.48
C ALA A 38 -6.64 7.78 2.13
N VAL A 39 -6.44 6.69 1.39
CA VAL A 39 -6.79 5.36 1.91
C VAL A 39 -5.59 4.51 2.28
N ALA A 40 -4.37 4.97 2.03
CA ALA A 40 -3.18 4.14 2.16
C ALA A 40 -3.04 3.54 3.56
N ASP A 41 -3.42 4.27 4.59
CA ASP A 41 -3.27 3.81 5.97
C ASP A 41 -4.52 3.11 6.48
N HIS A 42 -5.58 3.04 5.67
CA HIS A 42 -6.85 2.48 6.09
C HIS A 42 -7.16 1.15 5.43
N VAL A 43 -6.40 0.76 4.42
CA VAL A 43 -6.66 -0.47 3.68
C VAL A 43 -5.40 -1.29 3.60
N ASP A 44 -5.57 -2.60 3.42
CA ASP A 44 -4.46 -3.50 3.17
C ASP A 44 -4.28 -3.59 1.67
N TRP A 45 -3.20 -2.98 1.17
CA TRP A 45 -2.97 -2.97 -0.27
C TRP A 45 -2.80 -4.38 -0.84
N HIS A 46 -2.40 -5.35 -0.01
CA HIS A 46 -2.29 -6.74 -0.49
C HIS A 46 -3.65 -7.30 -0.88
N GLU A 47 -4.69 -7.00 -0.09
CA GLU A 47 -6.03 -7.46 -0.41
C GLU A 47 -6.53 -6.80 -1.68
N ILE A 48 -6.25 -5.52 -1.84
CA ILE A 48 -6.64 -4.81 -3.05
C ILE A 48 -5.91 -5.40 -4.25
N ALA A 49 -4.63 -5.66 -4.11
CA ALA A 49 -3.85 -6.26 -5.20
C ALA A 49 -4.42 -7.62 -5.60
N ALA A 50 -4.79 -8.43 -4.64
CA ALA A 50 -5.37 -9.75 -4.94
C ALA A 50 -6.66 -9.61 -5.74
N LEU A 51 -7.51 -8.66 -5.36
CA LEU A 51 -8.77 -8.44 -6.08
C LEU A 51 -8.53 -7.91 -7.48
N VAL A 52 -7.61 -6.97 -7.63
CA VAL A 52 -7.28 -6.42 -8.93
C VAL A 52 -6.72 -7.51 -9.85
N HIS A 53 -5.89 -8.40 -9.31
CA HIS A 53 -5.33 -9.50 -10.09
C HIS A 53 -6.40 -10.49 -10.53
N ARG A 54 -7.52 -10.55 -9.80
CA ARG A 54 -8.65 -11.39 -10.19
C ARG A 54 -9.57 -10.72 -11.20
N GLY A 55 -9.24 -9.50 -11.61
CA GLY A 55 -10.03 -8.79 -12.58
C GLY A 55 -10.97 -7.75 -12.01
N CYS A 56 -10.95 -7.52 -10.70
CA CYS A 56 -11.70 -6.43 -10.09
C CYS A 56 -11.09 -5.09 -10.47
N GLY A 57 -11.93 -4.10 -10.78
CA GLY A 57 -11.42 -2.76 -10.94
C GLY A 57 -10.94 -2.21 -9.60
N PRO A 58 -10.00 -1.25 -9.62
CA PRO A 58 -9.47 -0.72 -8.36
C PRO A 58 -10.54 -0.13 -7.44
N ARG A 59 -11.51 0.59 -7.98
CA ARG A 59 -12.54 1.18 -7.15
C ARG A 59 -13.45 0.14 -6.52
N LEU A 60 -13.79 -0.90 -7.28
CA LEU A 60 -14.59 -1.97 -6.74
C LEU A 60 -13.82 -2.72 -5.66
N ALA A 61 -12.54 -2.98 -5.90
CA ALA A 61 -11.70 -3.62 -4.89
C ALA A 61 -11.66 -2.80 -3.60
N LEU A 62 -11.55 -1.49 -3.72
CA LEU A 62 -11.55 -0.62 -2.56
C LEU A 62 -12.87 -0.73 -1.79
N ASN A 63 -13.99 -0.74 -2.50
CA ASN A 63 -15.28 -0.87 -1.85
C ASN A 63 -15.43 -2.19 -1.11
N ILE A 64 -14.86 -3.26 -1.64
CA ILE A 64 -14.93 -4.56 -1.01
C ILE A 64 -14.12 -4.58 0.28
N VAL A 65 -12.93 -3.97 0.25
CA VAL A 65 -12.01 -4.00 1.39
C VAL A 65 -12.45 -3.03 2.47
N LEU A 66 -13.00 -1.89 2.10
CA LEU A 66 -13.51 -0.95 3.08
C LEU A 66 -14.76 -1.50 3.74
#